data_4293957971dec545c91615cb8758ab09
#
_entry.id   4293957971dec545c91615cb8758ab09
#
_cell.length_a   1.000
_cell.length_b   1.000
_cell.length_c   1.000
_cell.angle_alpha   90.00
_cell.angle_beta   90.00
_cell.angle_gamma   90.00
#
_symmetry.space_group_name_H-M   'P 1'
#
loop_
_entity.id
_entity.type
_entity.pdbx_description
1 polymer ?
#
loop_
_entity_poly.entity_id
_entity_poly.type
_entity_poly.pdbx_seq_one_letter_code
_entity_poly.pdbx_strand_id
1 'polypeptide(L)'
;LAEKLGKSQSTIANKMRILKLPERVKEKLREGGLSERHARALLKLDDEEILLNIIDKVISKDLNVSETEKLVNSVAEDINEKKKRDKRYVRNFINYKIYINTIKNAFKEIVKTGIDAEFEQNESDEYIEIKVKIPKKSV
;
A
#
# COMPACT_ATOMS: atom_id res chain seq x y z
N LEU A 1 -24.55 -24.18 -12.95
CA LEU A 1 -23.40 -24.59 -13.80
C LEU A 1 -22.61 -25.73 -13.14
N ALA A 2 -22.34 -25.64 -11.81
CA ALA A 2 -21.60 -26.65 -11.06
C ALA A 2 -22.27 -28.03 -11.11
N GLU A 3 -23.57 -28.09 -10.89
CA GLU A 3 -24.36 -29.33 -10.94
C GLU A 3 -24.30 -30.01 -12.32
N LYS A 4 -24.34 -29.21 -13.42
CA LYS A 4 -24.25 -29.73 -14.79
C LYS A 4 -22.89 -30.33 -15.14
N LEU A 5 -21.82 -29.89 -14.45
CA LEU A 5 -20.45 -30.35 -14.67
C LEU A 5 -19.99 -31.40 -13.64
N GLY A 6 -20.83 -31.77 -12.68
CA GLY A 6 -20.49 -32.73 -11.61
C GLY A 6 -19.34 -32.27 -10.73
N LYS A 7 -19.13 -30.95 -10.60
CA LYS A 7 -18.03 -30.35 -9.81
C LYS A 7 -18.58 -29.45 -8.72
N SER A 8 -17.83 -29.30 -7.63
CA SER A 8 -18.24 -28.42 -6.53
C SER A 8 -18.25 -26.94 -6.98
N GLN A 9 -19.11 -26.13 -6.36
CA GLN A 9 -19.19 -24.68 -6.64
C GLN A 9 -17.85 -23.98 -6.39
N SER A 10 -17.12 -24.38 -5.34
CA SER A 10 -15.79 -23.83 -5.03
C SER A 10 -14.75 -24.13 -6.11
N THR A 11 -14.79 -25.32 -6.70
CA THR A 11 -13.90 -25.71 -7.82
C THR A 11 -14.15 -24.83 -9.03
N ILE A 12 -15.41 -24.60 -9.40
CA ILE A 12 -15.78 -23.75 -10.55
C ILE A 12 -15.42 -22.30 -10.28
N ALA A 13 -15.72 -21.77 -9.10
CA ALA A 13 -15.36 -20.42 -8.73
C ALA A 13 -13.84 -20.17 -8.82
N ASN A 14 -13.02 -21.10 -8.34
CA ASN A 14 -11.56 -21.01 -8.45
C ASN A 14 -11.08 -21.05 -9.91
N LYS A 15 -11.64 -21.91 -10.75
CA LYS A 15 -11.31 -21.94 -12.18
C LYS A 15 -11.68 -20.64 -12.90
N MET A 16 -12.84 -20.08 -12.59
CA MET A 16 -13.24 -18.79 -13.15
C MET A 16 -12.30 -17.66 -12.71
N ARG A 17 -11.82 -17.67 -11.46
CA ARG A 17 -10.86 -16.68 -10.98
C ARG A 17 -9.50 -16.82 -11.68
N ILE A 18 -9.03 -18.04 -11.91
CA ILE A 18 -7.79 -18.29 -12.68
C ILE A 18 -7.91 -17.76 -14.10
N LEU A 19 -9.06 -17.93 -14.75
CA LEU A 19 -9.32 -17.41 -16.09
C LEU A 19 -9.29 -15.87 -16.16
N LYS A 20 -9.54 -15.18 -15.04
CA LYS A 20 -9.48 -13.72 -14.94
C LYS A 20 -8.07 -13.17 -14.74
N LEU A 21 -7.08 -14.01 -14.50
CA LEU A 21 -5.68 -13.57 -14.41
C LEU A 21 -5.25 -12.89 -15.72
N PRO A 22 -4.34 -11.91 -15.67
CA PRO A 22 -3.78 -11.29 -16.86
C PRO A 22 -3.21 -12.33 -17.84
N GLU A 23 -3.34 -12.08 -19.13
CA GLU A 23 -2.95 -13.06 -20.15
C GLU A 23 -1.45 -13.44 -20.05
N ARG A 24 -0.58 -12.45 -19.80
CA ARG A 24 0.86 -12.65 -19.58
C ARG A 24 1.15 -13.60 -18.41
N VAL A 25 0.38 -13.50 -17.34
CA VAL A 25 0.49 -14.38 -16.16
C VAL A 25 0.08 -15.80 -16.53
N LYS A 26 -1.03 -15.96 -17.28
CA LYS A 26 -1.51 -17.28 -17.72
C LYS A 26 -0.53 -17.95 -18.68
N GLU A 27 0.03 -17.22 -19.63
CA GLU A 27 1.05 -17.72 -20.55
C GLU A 27 2.27 -18.21 -19.79
N LYS A 28 2.78 -17.43 -18.86
CA LYS A 28 3.95 -17.77 -18.06
C LYS A 28 3.71 -19.00 -17.16
N LEU A 29 2.50 -19.16 -16.63
CA LEU A 29 2.11 -20.38 -15.90
C LEU A 29 2.13 -21.63 -16.79
N ARG A 30 1.67 -21.51 -18.04
CA ARG A 30 1.69 -22.60 -19.03
C ARG A 30 3.13 -22.96 -19.44
N GLU A 31 3.91 -21.95 -19.79
CA GLU A 31 5.33 -22.12 -20.19
C GLU A 31 6.15 -22.76 -19.07
N GLY A 32 5.91 -22.37 -17.84
CA GLY A 32 6.57 -22.94 -16.66
C GLY A 32 6.05 -24.32 -16.24
N GLY A 33 5.03 -24.86 -16.90
CA GLY A 33 4.44 -26.15 -16.55
C GLY A 33 3.78 -26.19 -15.17
N LEU A 34 3.35 -25.02 -14.67
CA LEU A 34 2.78 -24.89 -13.32
C LEU A 34 1.33 -25.41 -13.29
N SER A 35 0.98 -26.09 -12.21
CA SER A 35 -0.34 -26.67 -12.03
C SER A 35 -1.42 -25.63 -11.65
N GLU A 36 -2.68 -26.01 -11.81
CA GLU A 36 -3.84 -25.23 -11.34
C GLU A 36 -3.73 -24.84 -9.84
N ARG A 37 -3.09 -25.71 -9.03
CA ARG A 37 -2.87 -25.42 -7.61
C ARG A 37 -1.90 -24.27 -7.38
N HIS A 38 -0.83 -24.18 -8.17
CA HIS A 38 0.08 -23.02 -8.15
C HIS A 38 -0.66 -21.75 -8.56
N ALA A 39 -1.42 -21.79 -9.67
CA ALA A 39 -2.23 -20.66 -10.13
C ALA A 39 -3.23 -20.19 -9.07
N ARG A 40 -3.85 -21.10 -8.33
CA ARG A 40 -4.77 -20.78 -7.25
C ARG A 40 -4.08 -20.05 -6.08
N ALA A 41 -2.87 -20.44 -5.73
CA ALA A 41 -2.10 -19.75 -4.70
C ALA A 41 -1.85 -18.28 -5.08
N LEU A 42 -1.58 -18.00 -6.35
CA LEU A 42 -1.34 -16.66 -6.87
C LEU A 42 -2.56 -15.72 -6.83
N LEU A 43 -3.77 -16.25 -6.74
CA LEU A 43 -5.02 -15.44 -6.70
C LEU A 43 -5.14 -14.52 -5.47
N LYS A 44 -4.25 -14.63 -4.50
CA LYS A 44 -4.19 -13.72 -3.33
C LYS A 44 -3.60 -12.37 -3.65
N LEU A 45 -2.95 -12.23 -4.81
CA LEU A 45 -2.28 -11.02 -5.27
C LEU A 45 -2.94 -10.52 -6.54
N ASP A 46 -3.05 -9.19 -6.68
CA ASP A 46 -3.71 -8.54 -7.81
C ASP A 46 -2.74 -7.84 -8.77
N ASP A 47 -1.50 -7.61 -8.32
CA ASP A 47 -0.49 -6.89 -9.11
C ASP A 47 0.19 -7.83 -10.12
N GLU A 48 0.09 -7.50 -11.41
CA GLU A 48 0.63 -8.31 -12.51
C GLU A 48 2.15 -8.48 -12.44
N GLU A 49 2.90 -7.42 -12.15
CA GLU A 49 4.37 -7.47 -12.09
C GLU A 49 4.84 -8.32 -10.91
N ILE A 50 4.16 -8.23 -9.78
CA ILE A 50 4.45 -9.07 -8.61
C ILE A 50 4.16 -10.54 -8.93
N LEU A 51 3.05 -10.83 -9.60
CA LEU A 51 2.69 -12.19 -10.01
C LEU A 51 3.74 -12.78 -10.95
N LEU A 52 4.20 -12.03 -11.94
CA LEU A 52 5.24 -12.47 -12.88
C LEU A 52 6.56 -12.77 -12.16
N ASN A 53 6.97 -11.90 -11.24
CA ASN A 53 8.18 -12.10 -10.44
C ASN A 53 8.10 -13.35 -9.54
N ILE A 54 6.95 -13.62 -8.96
CA ILE A 54 6.74 -14.83 -8.15
C ILE A 54 6.82 -16.06 -9.02
N ILE A 55 6.18 -16.08 -10.20
CA ILE A 55 6.23 -17.19 -11.13
C ILE A 55 7.68 -17.50 -11.55
N ASP A 56 8.48 -16.46 -11.83
CA ASP A 56 9.90 -16.64 -12.14
C ASP A 56 10.67 -17.29 -10.99
N LYS A 57 10.39 -16.92 -9.76
CA LYS A 57 11.00 -17.55 -8.58
C LYS A 57 10.55 -18.99 -8.40
N VAL A 58 9.26 -19.27 -8.64
CA VAL A 58 8.70 -20.64 -8.55
C VAL A 58 9.37 -21.55 -9.57
N ILE A 59 9.53 -21.08 -10.81
CA ILE A 59 10.17 -21.85 -11.89
C ILE A 59 11.67 -22.02 -11.61
N SER A 60 12.39 -20.94 -11.31
CA SER A 60 13.84 -20.96 -11.13
C SER A 60 14.31 -21.80 -9.94
N LYS A 61 13.50 -21.90 -8.90
CA LYS A 61 13.77 -22.65 -7.68
C LYS A 61 13.03 -23.98 -7.60
N ASP A 62 12.25 -24.31 -8.62
CA ASP A 62 11.42 -25.53 -8.69
C ASP A 62 10.55 -25.72 -7.43
N LEU A 63 9.86 -24.65 -7.02
CA LEU A 63 9.06 -24.63 -5.80
C LEU A 63 7.79 -25.46 -5.96
N ASN A 64 7.51 -26.30 -4.98
CA ASN A 64 6.25 -27.03 -4.93
C ASN A 64 5.08 -26.11 -4.51
N VAL A 65 3.84 -26.65 -4.54
CA VAL A 65 2.62 -25.87 -4.22
C VAL A 65 2.69 -25.24 -2.83
N SER A 66 3.14 -25.98 -1.82
CA SER A 66 3.21 -25.50 -0.43
C SER A 66 4.23 -24.35 -0.27
N GLU A 67 5.37 -24.48 -0.92
CA GLU A 67 6.41 -23.44 -0.93
C GLU A 67 5.95 -22.19 -1.70
N THR A 68 5.24 -22.40 -2.81
CA THR A 68 4.61 -21.30 -3.56
C THR A 68 3.57 -20.56 -2.70
N GLU A 69 2.73 -21.28 -1.95
CA GLU A 69 1.77 -20.67 -1.03
C GLU A 69 2.45 -19.87 0.07
N LYS A 70 3.54 -20.36 0.66
CA LYS A 70 4.33 -19.64 1.67
C LYS A 70 4.93 -18.37 1.10
N LEU A 71 5.51 -18.44 -0.11
CA LEU A 71 6.08 -17.28 -0.80
C LEU A 71 5.00 -16.21 -1.07
N VAL A 72 3.85 -16.61 -1.59
CA VAL A 72 2.73 -15.70 -1.87
C VAL A 72 2.21 -15.05 -0.58
N ASN A 73 2.06 -15.82 0.50
CA ASN A 73 1.62 -15.29 1.80
C ASN A 73 2.59 -14.26 2.35
N SER A 74 3.90 -14.53 2.32
CA SER A 74 4.92 -13.58 2.75
C SER A 74 4.84 -12.27 1.97
N VAL A 75 4.73 -12.34 0.65
CA VAL A 75 4.61 -11.14 -0.20
C VAL A 75 3.31 -10.37 0.08
N ALA A 76 2.20 -11.08 0.30
CA ALA A 76 0.93 -10.46 0.64
C ALA A 76 0.98 -9.74 2.00
N GLU A 77 1.65 -10.31 3.00
CA GLU A 77 1.88 -9.68 4.30
C GLU A 77 2.73 -8.43 4.18
N ASP A 78 3.84 -8.48 3.45
CA ASP A 78 4.71 -7.32 3.20
C ASP A 78 3.96 -6.15 2.53
N ILE A 79 3.12 -6.46 1.52
CA ILE A 79 2.27 -5.46 0.85
C ILE A 79 1.29 -4.83 1.83
N ASN A 80 0.63 -5.65 2.66
CA ASN A 80 -0.33 -5.17 3.64
C ASN A 80 0.32 -4.29 4.72
N GLU A 81 1.50 -4.67 5.21
CA GLU A 81 2.27 -3.86 6.16
C GLU A 81 2.71 -2.53 5.56
N LYS A 82 3.16 -2.54 4.30
CA LYS A 82 3.53 -1.33 3.57
C LYS A 82 2.33 -0.39 3.42
N LYS A 83 1.17 -0.92 3.00
CA LYS A 83 -0.09 -0.15 2.93
C LYS A 83 -0.52 0.42 4.29
N LYS A 84 -0.33 -0.31 5.39
CA LYS A 84 -0.62 0.18 6.75
C LYS A 84 0.33 1.30 7.18
N ARG A 85 1.63 1.21 6.82
CA ARG A 85 2.64 2.26 7.08
C ARG A 85 2.31 3.53 6.31
N ASP A 86 2.01 3.41 5.02
CA ASP A 86 1.65 4.55 4.18
C ASP A 86 0.37 5.25 4.66
N LYS A 87 -0.65 4.48 5.04
CA LYS A 87 -1.88 5.05 5.64
C LYS A 87 -1.63 5.76 6.96
N ARG A 88 -0.74 5.25 7.83
CA ARG A 88 -0.35 5.92 9.07
C ARG A 88 0.42 7.21 8.80
N TYR A 89 1.35 7.16 7.84
CA TYR A 89 2.12 8.33 7.43
C TYR A 89 1.21 9.44 6.91
N VAL A 90 0.32 9.14 5.97
CA VAL A 90 -0.66 10.11 5.43
C VAL A 90 -1.54 10.70 6.53
N ARG A 91 -2.05 9.87 7.45
CA ARG A 91 -2.89 10.34 8.56
C ARG A 91 -2.13 11.27 9.51
N ASN A 92 -0.88 10.92 9.85
CA ASN A 92 -0.03 11.76 10.69
C ASN A 92 0.29 13.09 9.99
N PHE A 93 0.62 13.04 8.71
CA PHE A 93 0.89 14.25 7.91
C PHE A 93 -0.31 15.20 7.85
N ILE A 94 -1.53 14.66 7.67
CA ILE A 94 -2.77 15.45 7.72
C ILE A 94 -2.94 16.10 9.09
N ASN A 95 -2.69 15.36 10.19
CA ASN A 95 -2.78 15.89 11.54
C ASN A 95 -1.79 17.04 11.78
N TYR A 96 -0.53 16.90 11.37
CA TYR A 96 0.46 17.98 11.47
C TYR A 96 0.05 19.22 10.68
N LYS A 97 -0.48 19.04 9.48
CA LYS A 97 -0.95 20.15 8.65
C LYS A 97 -2.09 20.94 9.30
N ILE A 98 -3.02 20.25 9.96
CA ILE A 98 -4.10 20.87 10.74
C ILE A 98 -3.52 21.74 11.85
N TYR A 99 -2.58 21.21 12.64
CA TYR A 99 -1.95 21.96 13.74
C TYR A 99 -1.16 23.16 13.23
N ILE A 100 -0.38 23.00 12.17
CA ILE A 100 0.37 24.10 11.55
C ILE A 100 -0.57 25.19 11.05
N ASN A 101 -1.67 24.84 10.41
CA ASN A 101 -2.68 25.82 9.96
C ASN A 101 -3.34 26.55 11.12
N THR A 102 -3.62 25.85 12.24
CA THR A 102 -4.15 26.46 13.46
C THR A 102 -3.20 27.52 14.01
N ILE A 103 -1.90 27.20 14.09
CA ILE A 103 -0.86 28.13 14.56
C ILE A 103 -0.75 29.34 13.61
N LYS A 104 -0.74 29.11 12.29
CA LYS A 104 -0.72 30.18 11.28
C LYS A 104 -1.94 31.11 11.39
N ASN A 105 -3.11 30.55 11.61
CA ASN A 105 -4.33 31.34 11.78
C ASN A 105 -4.28 32.18 13.06
N ALA A 106 -3.82 31.58 14.17
CA ALA A 106 -3.63 32.35 15.44
C ALA A 106 -2.62 33.48 15.24
N PHE A 107 -1.52 33.26 14.53
CA PHE A 107 -0.56 34.30 14.19
C PHE A 107 -1.18 35.44 13.38
N LYS A 108 -1.99 35.11 12.35
CA LYS A 108 -2.71 36.12 11.55
C LYS A 108 -3.64 37.00 12.42
N GLU A 109 -4.31 36.41 13.39
CA GLU A 109 -5.17 37.18 14.32
C GLU A 109 -4.33 38.14 15.16
N ILE A 110 -3.15 37.73 15.63
CA ILE A 110 -2.22 38.60 16.37
C ILE A 110 -1.79 39.80 15.51
N VAL A 111 -1.41 39.56 14.26
CA VAL A 111 -0.97 40.62 13.31
C VAL A 111 -2.13 41.60 13.02
N LYS A 112 -3.37 41.11 12.93
CA LYS A 112 -4.55 41.97 12.74
C LYS A 112 -4.76 42.95 13.88
N THR A 113 -4.32 42.65 15.10
CA THR A 113 -4.39 43.60 16.24
C THR A 113 -3.38 44.73 16.17
N GLY A 114 -2.50 44.74 15.17
CA GLY A 114 -1.45 45.77 14.99
C GLY A 114 -0.14 45.44 15.70
N ILE A 115 0.01 44.23 16.26
CA ILE A 115 1.25 43.75 16.85
C ILE A 115 2.21 43.33 15.76
N ASP A 116 3.44 43.86 15.79
CA ASP A 116 4.53 43.49 14.85
C ASP A 116 5.17 42.19 15.30
N ALA A 117 4.52 41.05 15.00
CA ALA A 117 4.97 39.72 15.33
C ALA A 117 5.70 39.07 14.11
N GLU A 118 6.71 38.30 14.40
CA GLU A 118 7.45 37.52 13.39
C GLU A 118 7.08 36.06 13.42
N PHE A 119 6.97 35.44 12.26
CA PHE A 119 6.69 34.02 12.08
C PHE A 119 7.78 33.36 11.23
N GLU A 120 8.38 32.31 11.73
CA GLU A 120 9.40 31.53 11.06
C GLU A 120 9.02 30.05 11.11
N GLN A 121 9.10 29.34 9.98
CA GLN A 121 8.85 27.92 9.86
C GLN A 121 10.04 27.24 9.20
N ASN A 122 10.61 26.24 9.85
CA ASN A 122 11.66 25.39 9.32
C ASN A 122 11.19 23.93 9.34
N GLU A 123 11.46 23.20 8.28
CA GLU A 123 11.09 21.80 8.12
C GLU A 123 12.36 20.95 7.96
N SER A 124 12.45 19.90 8.76
CA SER A 124 13.47 18.86 8.67
C SER A 124 12.81 17.51 8.44
N ASP A 125 13.59 16.47 8.21
CA ASP A 125 13.08 15.11 8.02
C ASP A 125 12.39 14.53 9.26
N GLU A 126 12.71 15.03 10.45
CA GLU A 126 12.22 14.51 11.73
C GLU A 126 11.13 15.37 12.35
N TYR A 127 11.14 16.68 12.12
CA TYR A 127 10.21 17.63 12.76
C TYR A 127 9.99 18.91 11.95
N ILE A 128 8.91 19.60 12.28
CA ILE A 128 8.61 20.93 11.79
C ILE A 128 8.73 21.89 12.97
N GLU A 129 9.63 22.86 12.86
CA GLU A 129 9.85 23.91 13.85
C GLU A 129 9.09 25.18 13.45
N ILE A 130 8.29 25.70 14.38
CA ILE A 130 7.59 26.96 14.21
C ILE A 130 8.01 27.90 15.34
N LYS A 131 8.54 29.06 14.96
CA LYS A 131 8.94 30.11 15.88
C LYS A 131 8.08 31.35 15.68
N VAL A 132 7.43 31.78 16.74
CA VAL A 132 6.65 33.02 16.75
C VAL A 132 7.25 33.96 17.78
N LYS A 133 7.64 35.15 17.33
CA LYS A 133 8.13 36.23 18.23
C LYS A 133 7.08 37.30 18.33
N ILE A 134 6.68 37.58 19.56
CA ILE A 134 5.69 38.61 19.91
C ILE A 134 6.38 39.65 20.76
N PRO A 135 6.48 40.91 20.35
CA PRO A 135 7.08 41.96 21.17
C PRO A 135 6.21 42.25 22.41
N LYS A 136 6.85 42.35 23.57
CA LYS A 136 6.15 42.68 24.85
C LYS A 136 5.75 44.14 24.99
N LYS A 137 6.40 45.02 24.23
CA LYS A 137 6.10 46.45 24.21
C LYS A 137 5.82 46.87 22.79
N SER A 138 4.67 47.47 22.56
CA SER A 138 4.43 48.20 21.32
C SER A 138 5.21 49.51 21.36
N VAL A 139 5.89 49.76 20.27
CA VAL A 139 6.59 51.04 20.08
C VAL A 139 5.61 52.07 19.57
#